data_e213bde511a8b9cb9c9808be8e276b0b
#
_entry.id   e213bde511a8b9cb9c9808be8e276b0b
#
_cell.length_a   1.000
_cell.length_b   1.000
_cell.length_c   1.000
_cell.angle_alpha   90.00
_cell.angle_beta   90.00
_cell.angle_gamma   90.00
#
_symmetry.space_group_name_H-M   'P 1'
#
loop_
_entity.id
_entity.type
_entity.pdbx_description
1 polymer ?
#
loop_
_entity_poly.entity_id
_entity_poly.type
_entity_poly.pdbx_seq_one_letter_code
_entity_poly.pdbx_strand_id
1 'polypeptide(L)'
;QSVPYLGTTYSNWYIASNSTGPSPQGVLYNAGDVLSGDFSPSQVYYLYPGMPCFLEGSTILCENDNYIPIEKIEPGTLVKTHQHGYKRVELIGTSEIYNNGNDERTENKLYILKKDKYPELKEDLIVTGHHSILVDKLTDIQRKKIITSLGKIYITGNKYRLMTFADERAEPYKADGKFKIWHFALENTCIYSNYGVYANGGLLVESTSIRYMRDLSNMKLKRVLDIPDFSIFGSERIKCEIGITST
;
A
#
# COMPACT_ATOMS: atom_id res chain seq x y z
N GLN A 1 15.00 -18.81 -7.85
CA GLN A 1 14.51 -19.90 -7.00
C GLN A 1 13.31 -19.46 -6.21
N SER A 2 12.33 -20.34 -6.09
CA SER A 2 11.16 -20.13 -5.26
C SER A 2 11.49 -20.56 -3.81
N VAL A 3 11.20 -19.69 -2.85
CA VAL A 3 11.34 -20.01 -1.43
C VAL A 3 9.97 -20.30 -0.86
N PRO A 4 9.73 -21.46 -0.25
CA PRO A 4 8.45 -21.78 0.37
C PRO A 4 8.30 -20.99 1.68
N TYR A 5 7.19 -20.26 1.82
CA TYR A 5 6.80 -19.62 3.04
C TYR A 5 5.33 -19.97 3.34
N LEU A 6 5.07 -20.57 4.50
CA LEU A 6 3.74 -21.05 4.90
C LEU A 6 3.02 -21.91 3.81
N GLY A 7 3.77 -22.74 3.09
CA GLY A 7 3.23 -23.60 2.05
C GLY A 7 2.97 -22.91 0.70
N THR A 8 3.32 -21.64 0.56
CA THR A 8 3.18 -20.90 -0.72
C THR A 8 4.55 -20.68 -1.33
N THR A 9 4.67 -20.90 -2.64
CA THR A 9 5.89 -20.68 -3.42
C THR A 9 5.85 -19.31 -4.06
N TYR A 10 6.84 -18.46 -3.79
CA TYR A 10 6.98 -17.13 -4.40
C TYR A 10 8.11 -17.17 -5.43
N SER A 11 7.90 -16.54 -6.58
CA SER A 11 8.92 -16.28 -7.59
C SER A 11 9.30 -14.81 -7.57
N ASN A 12 10.60 -14.52 -7.74
CA ASN A 12 11.22 -13.19 -7.73
C ASN A 12 11.44 -12.61 -6.31
N TRP A 13 12.57 -12.95 -5.71
CA TRP A 13 13.03 -12.41 -4.43
C TRP A 13 14.20 -11.48 -4.61
N TYR A 14 14.21 -10.39 -3.83
CA TYR A 14 15.39 -9.54 -3.66
C TYR A 14 16.03 -9.90 -2.32
N ILE A 15 17.32 -10.18 -2.34
CA ILE A 15 18.10 -10.38 -1.11
C ILE A 15 18.95 -9.12 -0.91
N ALA A 16 18.69 -8.38 0.17
CA ALA A 16 19.55 -7.31 0.61
C ALA A 16 20.61 -7.87 1.57
N SER A 17 21.89 -7.72 1.27
CA SER A 17 22.96 -8.06 2.20
C SER A 17 23.18 -6.93 3.21
N ASN A 18 23.28 -7.27 4.49
CA ASN A 18 23.59 -6.35 5.58
C ASN A 18 25.10 -6.11 5.64
N SER A 19 25.70 -5.52 4.60
CA SER A 19 27.07 -5.03 4.71
C SER A 19 27.04 -3.59 5.23
N THR A 20 27.85 -3.30 6.25
CA THR A 20 28.07 -1.96 6.81
C THR A 20 28.82 -1.01 5.86
N GLY A 21 28.73 -1.25 4.58
CA GLY A 21 29.24 -0.40 3.49
C GLY A 21 28.11 0.35 2.78
N PRO A 22 28.42 1.29 1.87
CA PRO A 22 27.41 1.94 1.06
C PRO A 22 26.55 0.86 0.38
N SER A 23 25.24 0.95 0.57
CA SER A 23 24.25 -0.06 0.15
C SER A 23 24.59 -0.62 -1.23
N PRO A 24 24.92 -1.91 -1.36
CA PRO A 24 25.01 -2.49 -2.69
C PRO A 24 23.62 -2.38 -3.30
N GLN A 25 23.54 -1.85 -4.50
CA GLN A 25 22.34 -1.92 -5.33
C GLN A 25 21.83 -3.36 -5.27
N GLY A 26 20.55 -3.55 -4.98
CA GLY A 26 19.98 -4.88 -4.84
C GLY A 26 20.42 -5.79 -5.97
N VAL A 27 21.04 -6.91 -5.64
CA VAL A 27 21.49 -7.88 -6.64
C VAL A 27 20.26 -8.62 -7.15
N LEU A 28 20.02 -8.54 -8.42
CA LEU A 28 18.92 -9.25 -9.09
C LEU A 28 19.40 -10.69 -9.33
N TYR A 29 18.72 -11.66 -8.71
CA TYR A 29 18.98 -13.09 -8.95
C TYR A 29 17.97 -13.64 -9.94
N ASN A 30 18.44 -14.38 -10.95
CA ASN A 30 17.58 -15.04 -11.91
C ASN A 30 17.12 -16.41 -11.38
N ALA A 31 16.03 -16.93 -11.93
CA ALA A 31 15.59 -18.29 -11.62
C ALA A 31 16.69 -19.29 -12.05
N GLY A 32 17.21 -20.04 -11.07
CA GLY A 32 18.30 -21.00 -11.29
C GLY A 32 19.66 -20.57 -10.70
N ASP A 33 19.81 -19.33 -10.24
CA ASP A 33 21.02 -18.91 -9.55
C ASP A 33 21.19 -19.67 -8.23
N VAL A 34 22.40 -20.20 -8.00
CA VAL A 34 22.73 -20.88 -6.75
C VAL A 34 23.29 -19.84 -5.76
N LEU A 35 22.53 -19.60 -4.69
CA LEU A 35 22.99 -18.75 -3.60
C LEU A 35 23.89 -19.57 -2.69
N SER A 36 25.17 -19.21 -2.59
CA SER A 36 26.12 -19.79 -1.65
C SER A 36 26.38 -18.83 -0.49
N GLY A 37 26.19 -19.29 0.73
CA GLY A 37 26.46 -18.53 1.95
C GLY A 37 25.70 -19.11 3.14
N ASP A 38 26.19 -18.86 4.35
CA ASP A 38 25.49 -19.22 5.59
C ASP A 38 24.39 -18.21 5.86
N PHE A 39 23.16 -18.59 5.56
CA PHE A 39 21.97 -17.78 5.85
C PHE A 39 21.48 -18.09 7.26
N SER A 40 21.65 -17.15 8.18
CA SER A 40 20.95 -17.20 9.46
C SER A 40 19.48 -16.81 9.25
N PRO A 41 18.52 -17.60 9.75
CA PRO A 41 17.08 -17.25 9.66
C PRO A 41 16.74 -15.88 10.26
N SER A 42 17.56 -15.37 11.18
CA SER A 42 17.43 -14.03 11.76
C SER A 42 17.81 -12.87 10.82
N GLN A 43 18.41 -13.17 9.66
CA GLN A 43 18.84 -12.17 8.68
C GLN A 43 17.95 -12.10 7.43
N VAL A 44 16.87 -12.87 7.38
CA VAL A 44 15.89 -12.76 6.30
C VAL A 44 15.03 -11.52 6.55
N TYR A 45 15.48 -10.38 6.04
CA TYR A 45 14.63 -9.21 5.99
C TYR A 45 13.61 -9.42 4.88
N TYR A 46 12.36 -9.62 5.28
CA TYR A 46 11.25 -9.53 4.34
C TYR A 46 11.19 -8.09 3.83
N LEU A 47 11.59 -7.88 2.58
CA LEU A 47 11.23 -6.67 1.87
C LEU A 47 9.72 -6.73 1.65
N TYR A 48 8.97 -6.33 2.68
CA TYR A 48 7.55 -6.06 2.47
C TYR A 48 7.46 -4.99 1.38
N PRO A 49 6.66 -5.20 0.34
CA PRO A 49 6.29 -4.09 -0.51
C PRO A 49 5.79 -3.01 0.43
N GLY A 50 6.39 -1.82 0.37
CA GLY A 50 6.18 -0.78 1.38
C GLY A 50 4.70 -0.60 1.69
N MET A 51 4.41 -0.32 2.94
CA MET A 51 3.03 -0.25 3.42
C MET A 51 2.35 1.03 2.93
N PRO A 52 1.35 0.94 2.04
CA PRO A 52 0.50 2.08 1.73
C PRO A 52 -0.39 2.37 2.93
N CYS A 53 -0.13 3.43 3.69
CA CYS A 53 -0.85 3.73 4.92
C CYS A 53 -1.17 5.21 5.07
N PHE A 54 -2.24 5.48 5.81
CA PHE A 54 -2.62 6.79 6.32
C PHE A 54 -2.02 7.04 7.69
N LEU A 55 -1.64 8.27 7.99
CA LEU A 55 -1.34 8.68 9.37
C LEU A 55 -2.65 8.70 10.19
N GLU A 56 -2.55 8.35 11.48
CA GLU A 56 -3.65 8.52 12.43
C GLU A 56 -4.22 9.95 12.37
N GLY A 57 -5.55 10.08 12.41
CA GLY A 57 -6.25 11.35 12.24
C GLY A 57 -6.67 11.67 10.80
N SER A 58 -6.15 10.95 9.78
CA SER A 58 -6.66 11.08 8.42
C SER A 58 -8.13 10.69 8.36
N THR A 59 -8.93 11.42 7.57
CA THR A 59 -10.38 11.16 7.48
C THR A 59 -10.75 10.52 6.15
N ILE A 60 -11.70 9.57 6.18
CA ILE A 60 -12.18 8.83 5.03
C ILE A 60 -13.68 9.07 4.87
N LEU A 61 -14.12 9.28 3.62
CA LEU A 61 -15.53 9.48 3.30
C LEU A 61 -16.31 8.17 3.49
N CYS A 62 -17.23 8.19 4.42
CA CYS A 62 -18.09 7.09 4.79
C CYS A 62 -19.56 7.39 4.47
N GLU A 63 -20.47 6.54 4.94
CA GLU A 63 -21.91 6.72 4.75
C GLU A 63 -22.42 8.09 5.24
N ASN A 64 -23.54 8.54 4.67
CA ASN A 64 -24.15 9.84 4.94
C ASN A 64 -23.22 11.04 4.65
N ASP A 65 -22.27 10.86 3.70
CA ASP A 65 -21.26 11.87 3.31
C ASP A 65 -20.41 12.40 4.47
N ASN A 66 -20.26 11.57 5.53
CA ASN A 66 -19.44 11.89 6.67
C ASN A 66 -17.99 11.47 6.47
N TYR A 67 -17.07 12.35 6.86
CA TYR A 67 -15.64 12.03 6.97
C TYR A 67 -15.35 11.53 8.38
N ILE A 68 -14.93 10.27 8.48
CA ILE A 68 -14.62 9.59 9.75
C ILE A 68 -13.12 9.43 9.90
N PRO A 69 -12.50 9.83 11.06
CA PRO A 69 -11.10 9.55 11.33
C PRO A 69 -10.80 8.06 11.19
N ILE A 70 -9.70 7.72 10.52
CA ILE A 70 -9.38 6.34 10.15
C ILE A 70 -9.27 5.40 11.35
N GLU A 71 -8.79 5.90 12.48
CA GLU A 71 -8.70 5.14 13.73
C GLU A 71 -10.05 4.83 14.38
N LYS A 72 -11.12 5.48 13.94
CA LYS A 72 -12.51 5.26 14.38
C LYS A 72 -13.31 4.38 13.41
N ILE A 73 -12.71 4.04 12.27
CA ILE A 73 -13.32 3.10 11.33
C ILE A 73 -13.23 1.70 11.92
N GLU A 74 -14.34 0.97 11.83
CA GLU A 74 -14.44 -0.42 12.29
C GLU A 74 -14.83 -1.35 11.12
N PRO A 75 -14.53 -2.64 11.19
CA PRO A 75 -15.07 -3.61 10.24
C PRO A 75 -16.60 -3.49 10.15
N GLY A 76 -17.12 -3.49 8.93
CA GLY A 76 -18.54 -3.25 8.63
C GLY A 76 -18.90 -1.81 8.32
N THR A 77 -18.05 -0.81 8.63
CA THR A 77 -18.25 0.59 8.24
C THR A 77 -18.39 0.70 6.71
N LEU A 78 -19.36 1.47 6.23
CA LEU A 78 -19.57 1.71 4.81
C LEU A 78 -18.68 2.88 4.32
N VAL A 79 -17.74 2.60 3.43
CA VAL A 79 -16.84 3.56 2.82
C VAL A 79 -17.29 3.87 1.39
N LYS A 80 -17.30 5.14 1.01
CA LYS A 80 -17.59 5.59 -0.36
C LYS A 80 -16.44 5.25 -1.28
N THR A 81 -16.73 4.47 -2.33
CA THR A 81 -15.77 4.19 -3.39
C THR A 81 -16.02 5.06 -4.63
N HIS A 82 -14.99 5.23 -5.44
CA HIS A 82 -15.05 6.05 -6.66
C HIS A 82 -16.07 5.53 -7.68
N GLN A 83 -16.17 4.21 -7.88
CA GLN A 83 -16.97 3.63 -8.97
C GLN A 83 -18.02 2.61 -8.52
N HIS A 84 -17.95 2.13 -7.26
CA HIS A 84 -18.77 0.99 -6.83
C HIS A 84 -19.72 1.33 -5.68
N GLY A 85 -20.06 2.62 -5.52
CA GLY A 85 -20.92 3.04 -4.42
C GLY A 85 -20.26 2.84 -3.05
N TYR A 86 -21.05 2.44 -2.08
CA TYR A 86 -20.54 2.13 -0.74
C TYR A 86 -20.13 0.67 -0.63
N LYS A 87 -19.00 0.43 0.05
CA LYS A 87 -18.47 -0.90 0.34
C LYS A 87 -18.13 -1.01 1.82
N ARG A 88 -18.35 -2.19 2.39
CA ARG A 88 -18.02 -2.43 3.80
C ARG A 88 -16.52 -2.61 3.98
N VAL A 89 -16.00 -2.07 5.07
CA VAL A 89 -14.65 -2.41 5.54
C VAL A 89 -14.64 -3.86 5.98
N GLU A 90 -13.86 -4.68 5.32
CA GLU A 90 -13.64 -6.09 5.64
C GLU A 90 -12.56 -6.24 6.71
N LEU A 91 -11.44 -5.56 6.50
CA LEU A 91 -10.28 -5.55 7.37
C LEU A 91 -9.80 -4.12 7.57
N ILE A 92 -9.46 -3.76 8.79
CA ILE A 92 -8.71 -2.56 9.12
C ILE A 92 -7.53 -2.94 10.00
N GLY A 93 -6.39 -2.31 9.78
CA GLY A 93 -5.17 -2.62 10.50
C GLY A 93 -4.41 -1.38 10.91
N THR A 94 -3.61 -1.52 11.96
CA THR A 94 -2.70 -0.49 12.46
C THR A 94 -1.31 -1.05 12.66
N SER A 95 -0.32 -0.17 12.45
CA SER A 95 1.10 -0.44 12.71
C SER A 95 1.79 0.87 13.13
N GLU A 96 3.08 0.80 13.40
CA GLU A 96 3.91 1.98 13.66
C GLU A 96 4.99 2.10 12.59
N ILE A 97 5.30 3.34 12.22
CA ILE A 97 6.44 3.68 11.37
C ILE A 97 7.34 4.68 12.09
N TYR A 98 8.64 4.52 11.97
CA TYR A 98 9.57 5.58 12.34
C TYR A 98 9.79 6.48 11.12
N ASN A 99 9.44 7.76 11.26
CA ASN A 99 9.69 8.76 10.24
C ASN A 99 10.93 9.58 10.60
N ASN A 100 11.89 9.62 9.70
CA ASN A 100 13.02 10.53 9.80
C ASN A 100 12.63 11.87 9.16
N GLY A 101 12.65 12.95 9.93
CA GLY A 101 12.22 14.30 9.53
C GLY A 101 13.09 15.01 8.48
N ASN A 102 14.01 14.32 7.80
CA ASN A 102 14.88 14.88 6.78
C ASN A 102 14.17 15.11 5.42
N ASP A 103 14.87 15.68 4.44
CA ASP A 103 14.36 15.99 3.09
C ASP A 103 14.49 14.84 2.09
N GLU A 104 15.07 13.73 2.50
CA GLU A 104 15.26 12.60 1.63
C GLU A 104 13.90 12.03 1.16
N ARG A 105 13.79 11.74 -0.14
CA ARG A 105 12.57 11.17 -0.73
C ARG A 105 12.75 9.67 -0.91
N THR A 106 12.26 8.93 0.07
CA THR A 106 12.24 7.46 0.04
C THR A 106 10.82 6.93 0.15
N GLU A 107 10.62 5.71 -0.28
CA GLU A 107 9.32 5.05 -0.30
C GLU A 107 8.77 4.77 1.12
N ASN A 108 9.67 4.48 2.06
CA ASN A 108 9.33 4.09 3.43
C ASN A 108 9.30 5.28 4.41
N LYS A 109 8.76 6.40 3.96
CA LYS A 109 8.69 7.65 4.71
C LYS A 109 7.30 8.24 4.67
N LEU A 110 6.97 9.08 5.63
CA LEU A 110 5.74 9.88 5.61
C LEU A 110 5.89 11.10 4.69
N TYR A 111 4.83 11.43 4.01
CA TYR A 111 4.68 12.61 3.15
C TYR A 111 3.44 13.38 3.51
N ILE A 112 3.55 14.70 3.48
CA ILE A 112 2.41 15.60 3.62
C ILE A 112 1.95 16.07 2.23
N LEU A 113 0.66 15.90 1.96
CA LEU A 113 -0.05 16.40 0.81
C LEU A 113 -0.81 17.64 1.27
N LYS A 114 -0.30 18.82 0.95
CA LYS A 114 -0.87 20.08 1.40
C LYS A 114 -2.04 20.50 0.53
N LYS A 115 -3.12 21.00 1.15
CA LYS A 115 -4.34 21.46 0.47
C LYS A 115 -4.11 22.58 -0.56
N ASP A 116 -3.05 23.37 -0.41
CA ASP A 116 -2.67 24.39 -1.40
C ASP A 116 -2.12 23.79 -2.70
N LYS A 117 -1.59 22.56 -2.65
CA LYS A 117 -1.10 21.81 -3.82
C LYS A 117 -2.06 20.72 -4.31
N TYR A 118 -3.03 20.35 -3.50
CA TYR A 118 -4.07 19.37 -3.80
C TYR A 118 -5.44 19.98 -3.51
N PRO A 119 -6.06 20.67 -4.50
CA PRO A 119 -7.27 21.45 -4.28
C PRO A 119 -8.49 20.61 -3.88
N GLU A 120 -8.44 19.29 -4.04
CA GLU A 120 -9.46 18.35 -3.58
C GLU A 120 -9.47 18.18 -2.05
N LEU A 121 -8.36 18.53 -1.38
CA LEU A 121 -8.24 18.42 0.07
C LEU A 121 -8.89 19.62 0.78
N LYS A 122 -9.61 19.36 1.85
CA LYS A 122 -10.05 20.39 2.83
C LYS A 122 -9.02 20.60 3.93
N GLU A 123 -8.29 19.53 4.26
CA GLU A 123 -7.22 19.50 5.25
C GLU A 123 -6.03 18.74 4.68
N ASP A 124 -4.82 19.07 5.14
CA ASP A 124 -3.61 18.38 4.74
C ASP A 124 -3.71 16.88 5.05
N LEU A 125 -3.25 16.05 4.13
CA LEU A 125 -3.26 14.59 4.27
C LEU A 125 -1.83 14.09 4.45
N ILE A 126 -1.59 13.22 5.44
CA ILE A 126 -0.29 12.60 5.64
C ILE A 126 -0.41 11.10 5.41
N VAL A 127 0.44 10.59 4.51
CA VAL A 127 0.47 9.18 4.11
C VAL A 127 1.90 8.68 3.95
N THR A 128 2.08 7.37 3.87
CA THR A 128 3.37 6.78 3.52
C THR A 128 3.71 6.99 2.04
N GLY A 129 4.98 6.97 1.69
CA GLY A 129 5.44 7.16 0.30
C GLY A 129 4.90 6.13 -0.69
N HIS A 130 4.59 4.93 -0.22
CA HIS A 130 3.95 3.87 -1.04
C HIS A 130 2.45 4.06 -1.25
N HIS A 131 1.80 4.96 -0.51
CA HIS A 131 0.37 5.22 -0.71
C HIS A 131 0.12 5.85 -2.08
N SER A 132 -0.90 5.37 -2.77
CA SER A 132 -1.20 5.81 -4.13
C SER A 132 -2.31 6.86 -4.15
N ILE A 133 -2.02 7.97 -4.83
CA ILE A 133 -3.04 8.93 -5.31
C ILE A 133 -3.52 8.42 -6.66
N LEU A 134 -4.81 8.45 -6.91
CA LEU A 134 -5.39 7.99 -8.17
C LEU A 134 -5.58 9.17 -9.13
N VAL A 135 -4.87 9.12 -10.25
CA VAL A 135 -4.78 10.22 -11.22
C VAL A 135 -5.13 9.78 -12.64
N ASP A 136 -5.58 10.72 -13.50
CA ASP A 136 -5.91 10.42 -14.89
C ASP A 136 -4.66 10.27 -15.78
N LYS A 137 -3.58 10.93 -15.41
CA LYS A 137 -2.34 10.96 -16.19
C LYS A 137 -1.13 10.92 -15.29
N LEU A 138 -0.08 10.27 -15.76
CA LEU A 138 1.26 10.31 -15.17
C LEU A 138 2.19 11.06 -16.13
N THR A 139 3.07 11.91 -15.59
CA THR A 139 4.18 12.48 -16.34
C THR A 139 5.24 11.40 -16.64
N ASP A 140 6.11 11.63 -17.61
CA ASP A 140 7.18 10.68 -17.94
C ASP A 140 8.15 10.47 -16.76
N ILE A 141 8.38 11.52 -15.98
CA ILE A 141 9.22 11.45 -14.77
C ILE A 141 8.57 10.54 -13.72
N GLN A 142 7.26 10.72 -13.48
CA GLN A 142 6.50 9.88 -12.54
C GLN A 142 6.46 8.42 -13.02
N ARG A 143 6.21 8.19 -14.32
CA ARG A 143 6.24 6.84 -14.90
C ARG A 143 7.59 6.17 -14.66
N LYS A 144 8.69 6.87 -14.97
CA LYS A 144 10.03 6.33 -14.77
C LYS A 144 10.30 5.99 -13.31
N LYS A 145 9.97 6.87 -12.37
CA LYS A 145 10.14 6.63 -10.94
C LYS A 145 9.35 5.39 -10.48
N ILE A 146 8.06 5.29 -10.88
CA ILE A 146 7.20 4.16 -10.50
C ILE A 146 7.71 2.84 -11.10
N ILE A 147 8.10 2.83 -12.38
CA ILE A 147 8.63 1.63 -13.03
C ILE A 147 9.95 1.20 -12.37
N THR A 148 10.82 2.15 -12.03
CA THR A 148 12.09 1.84 -11.35
C THR A 148 11.85 1.19 -9.97
N SER A 149 10.83 1.65 -9.23
CA SER A 149 10.51 1.13 -7.89
C SER A 149 9.69 -0.16 -7.94
N LEU A 150 8.66 -0.24 -8.78
CA LEU A 150 7.67 -1.33 -8.79
C LEU A 150 7.77 -2.29 -9.97
N GLY A 151 8.63 -2.00 -10.94
CA GLY A 151 8.76 -2.77 -12.18
C GLY A 151 7.63 -2.55 -13.19
N LYS A 152 6.51 -1.93 -12.78
CA LYS A 152 5.34 -1.69 -13.65
C LYS A 152 4.44 -0.58 -13.12
N ILE A 153 3.51 -0.12 -13.96
CA ILE A 153 2.47 0.85 -13.60
C ILE A 153 1.18 0.10 -13.28
N TYR A 154 0.56 0.48 -12.16
CA TYR A 154 -0.71 -0.10 -11.72
C TYR A 154 -1.88 0.86 -11.96
N ILE A 155 -3.07 0.29 -12.09
CA ILE A 155 -4.34 1.01 -12.30
C ILE A 155 -5.36 0.51 -11.28
N THR A 156 -6.15 1.43 -10.74
CA THR A 156 -7.31 1.13 -9.89
C THR A 156 -8.48 1.98 -10.37
N GLY A 157 -9.59 1.34 -10.71
CA GLY A 157 -10.79 2.05 -11.15
C GLY A 157 -10.55 3.02 -12.33
N ASN A 158 -9.85 2.59 -13.37
CA ASN A 158 -9.47 3.38 -14.55
C ASN A 158 -8.55 4.59 -14.27
N LYS A 159 -7.95 4.66 -13.08
CA LYS A 159 -7.00 5.69 -12.70
C LYS A 159 -5.61 5.08 -12.50
N TYR A 160 -4.57 5.82 -12.89
CA TYR A 160 -3.19 5.44 -12.59
C TYR A 160 -2.89 5.62 -11.11
N ARG A 161 -2.12 4.68 -10.54
CA ARG A 161 -1.60 4.80 -9.18
C ARG A 161 -0.33 5.63 -9.19
N LEU A 162 -0.44 6.88 -8.73
CA LEU A 162 0.70 7.75 -8.50
C LEU A 162 1.13 7.59 -7.04
N MET A 163 2.24 6.91 -6.81
CA MET A 163 2.78 6.79 -5.47
C MET A 163 3.23 8.13 -4.93
N THR A 164 2.94 8.39 -3.67
CA THR A 164 3.20 9.70 -3.05
C THR A 164 4.68 10.08 -3.08
N PHE A 165 5.62 9.13 -2.92
CA PHE A 165 7.05 9.42 -3.03
C PHE A 165 7.47 9.92 -4.44
N ALA A 166 6.73 9.53 -5.48
CA ALA A 166 6.98 9.90 -6.87
C ALA A 166 6.29 11.21 -7.28
N ASP A 167 5.31 11.69 -6.51
CA ASP A 167 4.62 12.95 -6.75
C ASP A 167 5.42 14.12 -6.18
N GLU A 168 5.87 15.02 -7.05
CA GLU A 168 6.68 16.18 -6.65
C GLU A 168 5.91 17.22 -5.82
N ARG A 169 4.57 17.19 -5.87
CA ARG A 169 3.71 18.04 -5.05
C ARG A 169 3.71 17.62 -3.58
N ALA A 170 3.85 16.32 -3.30
CA ALA A 170 3.95 15.80 -1.95
C ALA A 170 5.33 16.12 -1.36
N GLU A 171 5.34 16.59 -0.13
CA GLU A 171 6.58 16.94 0.58
C GLU A 171 6.92 15.89 1.64
N PRO A 172 8.21 15.54 1.84
CA PRO A 172 8.61 14.72 2.98
C PRO A 172 8.12 15.32 4.29
N TYR A 173 7.45 14.53 5.13
CA TYR A 173 6.96 14.98 6.42
C TYR A 173 8.11 15.23 7.38
N LYS A 174 8.16 16.43 7.97
CA LYS A 174 9.31 16.93 8.71
C LYS A 174 9.39 16.52 10.19
N ALA A 175 8.29 15.96 10.73
CA ALA A 175 8.33 15.49 12.09
C ALA A 175 9.16 14.20 12.20
N ASP A 176 10.10 14.18 13.13
CA ASP A 176 10.91 13.01 13.46
C ASP A 176 10.25 12.21 14.58
N GLY A 177 10.27 10.89 14.48
CA GLY A 177 9.76 10.02 15.53
C GLY A 177 8.90 8.85 15.04
N LYS A 178 8.24 8.20 16.01
CA LYS A 178 7.31 7.09 15.76
C LYS A 178 5.91 7.60 15.55
N PHE A 179 5.26 7.12 14.52
CA PHE A 179 3.91 7.48 14.14
C PHE A 179 3.06 6.25 13.94
N LYS A 180 1.82 6.33 14.38
CA LYS A 180 0.84 5.28 14.18
C LYS A 180 0.18 5.44 12.82
N ILE A 181 0.18 4.36 12.06
CA ILE A 181 -0.35 4.32 10.70
C ILE A 181 -1.47 3.29 10.58
N TRP A 182 -2.38 3.55 9.66
CA TRP A 182 -3.59 2.76 9.45
C TRP A 182 -3.81 2.46 7.98
N HIS A 183 -4.42 1.32 7.71
CA HIS A 183 -4.96 1.02 6.38
C HIS A 183 -6.12 0.04 6.49
N PHE A 184 -6.91 -0.04 5.40
CA PHE A 184 -8.08 -0.91 5.35
C PHE A 184 -8.27 -1.53 3.98
N ALA A 185 -8.97 -2.68 3.96
CA ALA A 185 -9.45 -3.34 2.76
C ALA A 185 -10.97 -3.42 2.80
N LEU A 186 -11.60 -3.24 1.64
CA LEU A 186 -13.05 -3.30 1.48
C LEU A 186 -13.48 -4.66 0.97
N GLU A 187 -14.73 -5.04 1.29
CA GLU A 187 -15.35 -6.26 0.81
C GLU A 187 -15.25 -6.42 -0.71
N ASN A 188 -14.82 -7.59 -1.15
CA ASN A 188 -14.72 -7.91 -2.57
C ASN A 188 -14.68 -9.42 -2.76
N THR A 189 -15.32 -9.93 -3.82
CA THR A 189 -15.20 -11.32 -4.24
C THR A 189 -13.79 -11.67 -4.72
N CYS A 190 -13.10 -10.69 -5.33
CA CYS A 190 -11.70 -10.80 -5.69
C CYS A 190 -10.82 -10.23 -4.57
N ILE A 191 -10.16 -11.09 -3.80
CA ILE A 191 -9.28 -10.68 -2.68
C ILE A 191 -8.06 -9.84 -3.09
N TYR A 192 -7.77 -9.73 -4.38
CA TYR A 192 -6.66 -8.94 -4.94
C TYR A 192 -7.06 -7.52 -5.36
N SER A 193 -8.37 -7.22 -5.39
CA SER A 193 -8.85 -5.94 -5.87
C SER A 193 -8.72 -4.82 -4.83
N ASN A 194 -8.41 -3.64 -5.32
CA ASN A 194 -8.36 -2.39 -4.57
C ASN A 194 -9.44 -1.44 -5.08
N TYR A 195 -9.79 -0.45 -4.28
CA TYR A 195 -10.77 0.57 -4.64
C TYR A 195 -10.16 1.97 -4.52
N GLY A 196 -10.66 2.90 -5.33
CA GLY A 196 -10.48 4.32 -5.07
C GLY A 196 -11.43 4.78 -3.98
N VAL A 197 -10.94 5.52 -3.00
CA VAL A 197 -11.68 6.09 -1.86
C VAL A 197 -11.29 7.55 -1.68
N TYR A 198 -12.10 8.31 -0.95
CA TYR A 198 -11.89 9.74 -0.77
C TYR A 198 -11.38 10.05 0.63
N ALA A 199 -10.26 10.77 0.70
CA ALA A 199 -9.61 11.16 1.95
C ALA A 199 -9.60 12.68 2.14
N ASN A 200 -9.64 13.14 3.40
CA ASN A 200 -9.48 14.53 3.86
C ASN A 200 -10.20 15.59 3.02
N GLY A 201 -11.44 15.30 2.63
CA GLY A 201 -12.30 16.24 1.94
C GLY A 201 -12.54 15.98 0.46
N GLY A 202 -11.80 15.06 -0.19
CA GLY A 202 -12.10 14.71 -1.57
C GLY A 202 -10.96 14.15 -2.40
N LEU A 203 -9.73 14.12 -1.88
CA LEU A 203 -8.61 13.53 -2.63
C LEU A 203 -8.86 12.04 -2.86
N LEU A 204 -8.81 11.64 -4.11
CA LEU A 204 -8.99 10.26 -4.51
C LEU A 204 -7.68 9.48 -4.30
N VAL A 205 -7.73 8.52 -3.39
CA VAL A 205 -6.59 7.66 -3.01
C VAL A 205 -7.00 6.20 -3.06
N GLU A 206 -6.05 5.31 -2.92
CA GLU A 206 -6.30 3.87 -3.00
C GLU A 206 -6.56 3.25 -1.63
N SER A 207 -7.58 2.37 -1.53
CA SER A 207 -7.63 1.35 -0.47
C SER A 207 -6.67 0.20 -0.83
N THR A 208 -6.44 -0.72 0.10
CA THR A 208 -5.67 -1.92 -0.26
C THR A 208 -6.57 -3.14 -0.47
N SER A 209 -5.98 -4.26 -0.89
CA SER A 209 -6.68 -5.51 -1.09
C SER A 209 -6.78 -6.34 0.20
N ILE A 210 -7.79 -7.18 0.30
CA ILE A 210 -7.95 -8.14 1.39
C ILE A 210 -6.69 -9.02 1.51
N ARG A 211 -6.16 -9.48 0.36
CA ARG A 211 -4.93 -10.29 0.31
C ARG A 211 -3.74 -9.57 0.93
N TYR A 212 -3.54 -8.29 0.58
CA TYR A 212 -2.43 -7.52 1.13
C TYR A 212 -2.56 -7.38 2.65
N MET A 213 -3.75 -6.95 3.13
CA MET A 213 -3.98 -6.76 4.57
C MET A 213 -3.73 -8.04 5.35
N ARG A 214 -4.28 -9.16 4.88
CA ARG A 214 -4.23 -10.43 5.59
C ARG A 214 -2.85 -11.08 5.59
N ASP A 215 -2.18 -11.08 4.42
CA ASP A 215 -1.01 -11.93 4.19
C ASP A 215 0.32 -11.16 4.12
N LEU A 216 0.29 -9.85 3.87
CA LEU A 216 1.50 -9.09 3.55
C LEU A 216 1.72 -7.84 4.41
N SER A 217 0.69 -7.29 5.04
CA SER A 217 0.82 -6.00 5.72
C SER A 217 1.55 -6.06 7.06
N ASN A 218 1.58 -7.22 7.71
CA ASN A 218 2.07 -7.39 9.09
C ASN A 218 1.46 -6.40 10.10
N MET A 219 0.25 -5.91 9.82
CA MET A 219 -0.48 -4.98 10.67
C MET A 219 -1.27 -5.73 11.75
N LYS A 220 -1.52 -5.07 12.88
CA LYS A 220 -2.50 -5.56 13.86
C LYS A 220 -3.90 -5.34 13.30
N LEU A 221 -4.56 -6.43 12.89
CA LEU A 221 -5.84 -6.41 12.19
C LEU A 221 -7.04 -6.49 13.13
N LYS A 222 -8.14 -5.81 12.76
CA LYS A 222 -9.50 -6.04 13.21
C LYS A 222 -10.31 -6.62 12.05
N ARG A 223 -11.19 -7.58 12.33
CA ARG A 223 -12.04 -8.28 11.35
C ARG A 223 -13.49 -8.22 11.77
N VAL A 224 -14.40 -8.41 10.83
CA VAL A 224 -15.80 -8.76 11.14
C VAL A 224 -15.79 -10.20 11.66
N LEU A 225 -16.25 -10.42 12.89
CA LEU A 225 -16.17 -11.70 13.59
C LEU A 225 -17.03 -12.83 12.98
N ASP A 226 -18.00 -12.48 12.11
CA ASP A 226 -18.98 -13.41 11.54
C ASP A 226 -18.68 -13.84 10.10
N ILE A 227 -17.50 -13.52 9.58
CA ILE A 227 -17.12 -13.98 8.24
C ILE A 227 -16.44 -15.34 8.38
N PRO A 228 -16.98 -16.40 7.75
CA PRO A 228 -16.31 -17.70 7.72
C PRO A 228 -14.90 -17.54 7.20
N ASP A 229 -13.95 -18.20 7.84
CA ASP A 229 -12.55 -18.20 7.41
C ASP A 229 -12.48 -18.63 5.94
N PHE A 230 -12.19 -17.67 5.04
CA PHE A 230 -12.11 -17.90 3.59
C PHE A 230 -10.99 -18.88 3.17
N SER A 231 -10.29 -19.47 4.13
CA SER A 231 -9.33 -20.55 3.90
C SER A 231 -9.97 -21.81 3.30
N ILE A 232 -11.32 -21.92 3.29
CA ILE A 232 -12.07 -23.11 2.83
C ILE A 232 -12.47 -23.03 1.35
N PHE A 233 -12.40 -21.87 0.71
CA PHE A 233 -12.66 -21.79 -0.73
C PHE A 233 -11.44 -22.24 -1.51
N GLY A 234 -11.52 -23.52 -1.91
CA GLY A 234 -10.57 -24.17 -2.78
C GLY A 234 -10.28 -23.35 -4.04
N SER A 235 -9.12 -23.59 -4.55
CA SER A 235 -8.36 -23.01 -5.67
C SER A 235 -9.12 -22.73 -6.99
N GLU A 236 -10.31 -22.18 -6.97
CA GLU A 236 -10.88 -21.57 -8.17
C GLU A 236 -10.21 -20.22 -8.39
N ARG A 237 -9.24 -20.23 -9.32
CA ARG A 237 -8.67 -19.02 -9.90
C ARG A 237 -9.78 -18.26 -10.62
N ILE A 238 -10.51 -17.43 -9.90
CA ILE A 238 -11.30 -16.38 -10.51
C ILE A 238 -10.27 -15.46 -11.19
N LYS A 239 -10.34 -15.38 -12.51
CA LYS A 239 -9.57 -14.42 -13.30
C LYS A 239 -10.02 -13.03 -12.89
N CYS A 240 -9.33 -12.46 -11.89
CA CYS A 240 -9.41 -11.04 -11.66
C CYS A 240 -8.76 -10.37 -12.86
N GLU A 241 -9.50 -9.61 -13.64
CA GLU A 241 -8.95 -8.71 -14.64
C GLU A 241 -8.13 -7.63 -13.92
N ILE A 242 -6.88 -7.98 -13.63
CA ILE A 242 -5.88 -6.98 -13.26
C ILE A 242 -5.58 -6.26 -14.58
N GLY A 243 -6.03 -5.02 -14.69
CA GLY A 243 -5.73 -4.17 -15.85
C GLY A 243 -4.22 -3.99 -15.98
N ILE A 244 -3.57 -4.93 -16.65
CA ILE A 244 -2.16 -4.85 -17.00
C ILE A 244 -2.12 -4.29 -18.41
N THR A 245 -1.80 -3.03 -18.55
CA THR A 245 -1.38 -2.51 -19.85
C THR A 245 0.10 -2.81 -20.01
N SER A 246 0.39 -3.80 -20.84
CA SER A 246 1.72 -4.00 -21.40
C SER A 246 1.96 -2.96 -22.50
N THR A 247 2.82 -2.00 -22.26
CA THR A 247 3.62 -1.29 -23.28
C THR A 247 4.96 -0.94 -22.70
#